data_be875c95e93bde3974e3d99607af02df
#
_entry.id   be875c95e93bde3974e3d99607af02df
#
_cell.length_a   1.000
_cell.length_b   1.000
_cell.length_c   1.000
_cell.angle_alpha   90.00
_cell.angle_beta   90.00
_cell.angle_gamma   90.00
#
_symmetry.space_group_name_H-M   'P 1'
#
loop_
_entity.id
_entity.type
_entity.pdbx_description
1 polymer ?
#
loop_
_entity_poly.entity_id
_entity_poly.type
_entity_poly.pdbx_seq_one_letter_code
_entity_poly.pdbx_strand_id
1 'polypeptide(L)'
;MAVTLAQAATLSQNDLQRGVIETFVQLSPVLDRIPLMNIEGNAYAYNSEGTLPGVAFRSVNEAYVESTGTVNQSTESLVILGGDADVDRFIVQTRGNLNDQRAVQTRLKVKAASYLYQDTFFNGDVSVNAKSFDGLKKRLTGAQVIDAGTNGAPVLGNGGTDAQAFFDALDALVAAVPGLDGSNGAIYANAAVIGKIRSAGRRLGGVDMVREDLTGKRVVQWNGIPVLDPGANLAGANILAQTETQGTASGTASSVYAVKFGQDETDGGVTGLTNGGVMVDDLGMLQSQPVYRTRIEFYCGLGVFGGKAAARLRGVLNS
;
A
#
# COMPACT_ATOMS: atom_id res chain seq x y z
N MET A 1 -2.50 5.21 20.24
CA MET A 1 -2.66 5.66 18.84
C MET A 1 -1.36 5.39 18.11
N ALA A 2 -1.39 4.58 17.07
CA ALA A 2 -0.20 4.39 16.22
C ALA A 2 0.13 5.70 15.50
N VAL A 3 1.39 6.04 15.45
CA VAL A 3 1.88 7.30 14.86
C VAL A 3 2.22 7.03 13.41
N THR A 4 1.78 7.90 12.49
CA THR A 4 2.21 7.84 11.08
C THR A 4 3.66 8.28 10.94
N LEU A 5 4.34 7.90 9.85
CA LEU A 5 5.71 8.38 9.56
C LEU A 5 5.81 9.91 9.51
N ALA A 6 4.78 10.58 8.98
CA ALA A 6 4.73 12.04 8.96
C ALA A 6 4.71 12.63 10.39
N GLN A 7 3.95 12.03 11.30
CA GLN A 7 3.94 12.44 12.72
C GLN A 7 5.26 12.09 13.41
N ALA A 8 5.87 10.95 13.10
CA ALA A 8 7.18 10.59 13.63
C ALA A 8 8.28 11.56 13.18
N ALA A 9 8.20 12.07 11.95
CA ALA A 9 9.13 13.09 11.45
C ALA A 9 9.10 14.37 12.29
N THR A 10 7.92 14.83 12.71
CA THR A 10 7.79 16.03 13.55
C THR A 10 8.37 15.87 14.96
N LEU A 11 8.43 14.63 15.44
CA LEU A 11 8.99 14.29 16.77
C LEU A 11 10.50 14.02 16.74
N SER A 12 11.12 13.88 15.56
CA SER A 12 12.55 13.63 15.43
C SER A 12 13.37 14.89 15.80
N GLN A 13 14.38 14.70 16.64
CA GLN A 13 15.31 15.76 17.03
C GLN A 13 16.49 15.93 16.06
N ASN A 14 16.67 14.99 15.14
CA ASN A 14 17.74 15.01 14.14
C ASN A 14 17.21 15.56 12.81
N ASP A 15 17.73 16.72 12.38
CA ASP A 15 17.29 17.40 11.15
C ASP A 15 17.51 16.55 9.89
N LEU A 16 18.58 15.77 9.82
CA LEU A 16 18.84 14.88 8.69
C LEU A 16 17.81 13.75 8.64
N GLN A 17 17.56 13.10 9.76
CA GLN A 17 16.56 12.03 9.86
C GLN A 17 15.16 12.56 9.56
N ARG A 18 14.80 13.73 10.08
CA ARG A 18 13.53 14.39 9.81
C ARG A 18 13.33 14.68 8.32
N GLY A 19 14.32 15.28 7.66
CA GLY A 19 14.28 15.56 6.23
C GLY A 19 14.17 14.30 5.36
N VAL A 20 14.81 13.21 5.76
CA VAL A 20 14.71 11.91 5.09
C VAL A 20 13.30 11.32 5.26
N ILE A 21 12.75 11.31 6.46
CA ILE A 21 11.41 10.78 6.73
C ILE A 21 10.35 11.59 5.98
N GLU A 22 10.42 12.92 6.02
CA GLU A 22 9.48 13.78 5.27
C GLU A 22 9.52 13.50 3.76
N THR A 23 10.72 13.36 3.18
CA THR A 23 10.87 13.04 1.76
C THR A 23 10.35 11.64 1.42
N PHE A 24 10.59 10.65 2.31
CA PHE A 24 10.13 9.28 2.14
C PHE A 24 8.60 9.19 2.07
N VAL A 25 7.92 9.87 2.99
CA VAL A 25 6.46 9.90 3.06
C VAL A 25 5.84 10.66 1.89
N GLN A 26 6.35 11.85 1.56
CA GLN A 26 5.80 12.69 0.48
C GLN A 26 5.82 12.03 -0.89
N LEU A 27 6.70 11.06 -1.12
CA LEU A 27 6.85 10.38 -2.40
C LEU A 27 5.91 9.17 -2.55
N SER A 28 5.22 8.74 -1.48
CA SER A 28 4.39 7.54 -1.49
C SER A 28 3.00 7.81 -0.94
N PRO A 29 1.95 7.72 -1.78
CA PRO A 29 0.57 7.82 -1.30
C PRO A 29 0.14 6.69 -0.37
N VAL A 30 0.90 5.59 -0.31
CA VAL A 30 0.69 4.51 0.66
C VAL A 30 1.28 4.89 2.01
N LEU A 31 2.53 5.34 2.04
CA LEU A 31 3.23 5.70 3.29
C LEU A 31 2.62 6.93 3.99
N ASP A 32 1.96 7.81 3.23
CA ASP A 32 1.24 8.95 3.79
C ASP A 32 0.02 8.52 4.62
N ARG A 33 -0.56 7.37 4.31
CA ARG A 33 -1.82 6.90 4.91
C ARG A 33 -1.67 5.71 5.84
N ILE A 34 -0.67 4.84 5.59
CA ILE A 34 -0.49 3.63 6.39
C ILE A 34 0.01 3.99 7.79
N PRO A 35 -0.72 3.62 8.85
CA PRO A 35 -0.19 3.74 10.19
C PRO A 35 0.91 2.70 10.41
N LEU A 36 1.92 3.06 11.19
CA LEU A 36 3.01 2.17 11.54
C LEU A 36 2.87 1.76 13.00
N MET A 37 2.75 0.47 13.24
CA MET A 37 2.78 -0.13 14.56
C MET A 37 4.22 -0.52 14.90
N ASN A 38 4.72 -0.02 16.02
CA ASN A 38 6.03 -0.41 16.52
C ASN A 38 5.92 -1.74 17.27
N ILE A 39 6.72 -2.74 16.86
CA ILE A 39 6.74 -4.06 17.48
C ILE A 39 8.07 -4.31 18.18
N GLU A 40 8.03 -5.07 19.26
CA GLU A 40 9.22 -5.56 19.94
C GLU A 40 9.69 -6.87 19.28
N GLY A 41 10.97 -6.91 18.92
CA GLY A 41 11.54 -8.08 18.24
C GLY A 41 11.47 -8.01 16.72
N ASN A 42 11.56 -9.16 16.07
CA ASN A 42 11.65 -9.30 14.62
C ASN A 42 10.39 -9.90 13.96
N ALA A 43 9.41 -10.31 14.75
CA ALA A 43 8.18 -10.90 14.26
C ALA A 43 7.00 -10.54 15.16
N TYR A 44 5.84 -10.42 14.57
CA TYR A 44 4.57 -10.19 15.25
C TYR A 44 3.61 -11.33 14.94
N ALA A 45 3.14 -12.02 15.99
CA ALA A 45 2.15 -13.07 15.88
C ALA A 45 0.78 -12.52 16.30
N TYR A 46 -0.23 -12.74 15.47
CA TYR A 46 -1.61 -12.36 15.75
C TYR A 46 -2.57 -13.49 15.43
N ASN A 47 -3.71 -13.47 16.06
CA ASN A 47 -4.76 -14.48 15.88
C ASN A 47 -5.89 -13.88 15.03
N SER A 48 -6.34 -14.63 14.03
CA SER A 48 -7.51 -14.30 13.24
C SER A 48 -8.61 -15.33 13.46
N GLU A 49 -9.86 -14.87 13.47
CA GLU A 49 -11.02 -15.77 13.51
C GLU A 49 -11.07 -16.59 12.22
N GLY A 50 -11.10 -17.91 12.35
CA GLY A 50 -11.25 -18.83 11.23
C GLY A 50 -12.73 -19.08 10.93
N THR A 51 -13.36 -19.93 11.71
CA THR A 51 -14.80 -20.24 11.60
C THR A 51 -15.49 -20.00 12.93
N LEU A 52 -16.66 -19.34 12.87
CA LEU A 52 -17.48 -19.19 14.06
C LEU A 52 -18.18 -20.50 14.43
N PRO A 53 -18.37 -20.78 15.73
CA PRO A 53 -19.16 -21.93 16.14
C PRO A 53 -20.62 -21.77 15.73
N GLY A 54 -21.27 -22.88 15.40
CA GLY A 54 -22.69 -22.90 15.08
C GLY A 54 -23.53 -22.57 16.31
N VAL A 55 -24.54 -21.72 16.12
CA VAL A 55 -25.59 -21.46 17.11
C VAL A 55 -26.94 -21.74 16.49
N ALA A 56 -27.86 -22.31 17.26
CA ALA A 56 -29.19 -22.66 16.78
C ALA A 56 -30.26 -22.33 17.83
N PHE A 57 -31.47 -22.10 17.36
CA PHE A 57 -32.65 -22.06 18.23
C PHE A 57 -33.07 -23.50 18.54
N ARG A 58 -33.53 -23.77 19.74
CA ARG A 58 -34.09 -25.07 20.15
C ARG A 58 -35.49 -24.98 20.65
N SER A 59 -36.23 -26.07 20.51
CA SER A 59 -37.51 -26.24 21.11
C SER A 59 -37.38 -26.69 22.59
N VAL A 60 -38.51 -26.68 23.32
CA VAL A 60 -38.55 -27.18 24.69
C VAL A 60 -38.17 -28.70 24.68
N ASN A 61 -37.25 -29.10 25.57
CA ASN A 61 -36.70 -30.45 25.70
C ASN A 61 -35.81 -30.96 24.54
N GLU A 62 -35.42 -30.08 23.63
CA GLU A 62 -34.42 -30.37 22.58
C GLU A 62 -33.01 -30.03 23.09
N ALA A 63 -31.98 -30.77 22.66
CA ALA A 63 -30.59 -30.54 23.02
C ALA A 63 -29.93 -29.63 21.97
N TYR A 64 -28.97 -28.76 22.39
CA TYR A 64 -28.10 -28.09 21.47
C TYR A 64 -27.07 -29.04 20.86
N VAL A 65 -26.75 -28.83 19.60
CA VAL A 65 -25.63 -29.50 18.95
C VAL A 65 -24.35 -28.75 19.27
N GLU A 66 -23.37 -29.42 19.82
CA GLU A 66 -22.06 -28.84 20.13
C GLU A 66 -21.33 -28.48 18.84
N SER A 67 -20.73 -27.29 18.82
CA SER A 67 -19.83 -26.89 17.77
C SER A 67 -18.76 -25.94 18.31
N THR A 68 -17.55 -26.04 17.76
CA THR A 68 -16.39 -25.22 18.15
C THR A 68 -15.95 -24.34 16.99
N GLY A 69 -15.56 -23.10 17.29
CA GLY A 69 -14.92 -22.20 16.34
C GLY A 69 -13.43 -22.52 16.17
N THR A 70 -12.86 -22.06 15.09
CA THR A 70 -11.41 -22.17 14.84
C THR A 70 -10.76 -20.79 14.89
N VAL A 71 -9.54 -20.74 15.44
CA VAL A 71 -8.70 -19.57 15.47
C VAL A 71 -7.42 -19.90 14.70
N ASN A 72 -7.07 -19.06 13.75
CA ASN A 72 -5.84 -19.20 12.97
C ASN A 72 -4.81 -18.17 13.48
N GLN A 73 -3.60 -18.65 13.77
CA GLN A 73 -2.48 -17.80 14.10
C GLN A 73 -1.67 -17.50 12.85
N SER A 74 -1.41 -16.22 12.61
CA SER A 74 -0.50 -15.75 11.57
C SER A 74 0.68 -15.03 12.19
N THR A 75 1.85 -15.19 11.60
CA THR A 75 3.08 -14.54 12.06
C THR A 75 3.69 -13.74 10.92
N GLU A 76 3.91 -12.45 11.16
CA GLU A 76 4.54 -11.54 10.21
C GLU A 76 5.94 -11.19 10.69
N SER A 77 6.92 -11.32 9.82
CA SER A 77 8.31 -10.98 10.13
C SER A 77 8.71 -9.64 9.53
N LEU A 78 9.56 -8.90 10.25
CA LEU A 78 10.18 -7.70 9.73
C LEU A 78 11.27 -8.05 8.73
N VAL A 79 11.38 -7.24 7.69
CA VAL A 79 12.44 -7.28 6.70
C VAL A 79 13.24 -5.97 6.73
N ILE A 80 14.47 -6.03 6.28
CA ILE A 80 15.37 -4.87 6.24
C ILE A 80 15.31 -4.27 4.85
N LEU A 81 14.77 -3.05 4.76
CA LEU A 81 14.78 -2.23 3.58
C LEU A 81 15.78 -1.10 3.76
N GLY A 82 16.75 -0.95 2.88
CA GLY A 82 17.73 0.13 3.05
C GLY A 82 18.79 0.16 1.97
N GLY A 83 19.78 0.99 2.21
CA GLY A 83 20.95 1.07 1.34
C GLY A 83 21.91 2.18 1.73
N ASP A 84 23.14 2.01 1.29
CA ASP A 84 24.23 2.96 1.51
C ASP A 84 24.29 3.98 0.37
N ALA A 85 24.50 5.23 0.72
CA ALA A 85 24.81 6.32 -0.20
C ALA A 85 26.26 6.75 0.01
N ASP A 86 27.12 6.44 -0.96
CA ASP A 86 28.54 6.72 -0.91
C ASP A 86 28.89 7.91 -1.82
N VAL A 87 29.72 8.81 -1.31
CA VAL A 87 30.26 9.94 -2.09
C VAL A 87 31.76 10.04 -1.84
N ASP A 88 32.53 10.04 -2.93
CA ASP A 88 33.98 10.15 -2.87
C ASP A 88 34.43 11.48 -2.25
N ARG A 89 35.48 11.42 -1.42
CA ARG A 89 36.08 12.60 -0.76
C ARG A 89 36.53 13.65 -1.76
N PHE A 90 37.08 13.23 -2.91
CA PHE A 90 37.53 14.17 -3.94
C PHE A 90 36.38 15.00 -4.50
N ILE A 91 35.22 14.37 -4.73
CA ILE A 91 34.00 15.04 -5.24
C ILE A 91 33.50 16.05 -4.19
N VAL A 92 33.46 15.68 -2.92
CA VAL A 92 33.03 16.56 -1.83
C VAL A 92 33.96 17.78 -1.72
N GLN A 93 35.29 17.59 -1.84
CA GLN A 93 36.25 18.69 -1.72
C GLN A 93 36.30 19.60 -2.95
N THR A 94 36.13 19.05 -4.16
CA THR A 94 36.25 19.84 -5.40
C THR A 94 34.96 20.49 -5.83
N ARG A 95 33.79 19.92 -5.47
CA ARG A 95 32.47 20.41 -5.88
C ARG A 95 31.53 20.80 -4.75
N GLY A 96 31.99 20.76 -3.51
CA GLY A 96 31.17 21.07 -2.31
C GLY A 96 30.56 22.47 -2.31
N ASN A 97 31.18 23.44 -3.01
CA ASN A 97 30.67 24.81 -3.14
C ASN A 97 29.55 24.97 -4.18
N LEU A 98 29.31 23.99 -5.06
CA LEU A 98 28.33 24.08 -6.14
C LEU A 98 27.02 23.32 -5.81
N ASN A 99 27.14 22.15 -5.18
CA ASN A 99 26.02 21.35 -4.72
C ASN A 99 26.47 20.39 -3.61
N ASP A 100 25.69 20.22 -2.58
CA ASP A 100 25.91 19.17 -1.59
C ASP A 100 25.60 17.78 -2.21
N GLN A 101 26.62 17.16 -2.76
CA GLN A 101 26.52 15.85 -3.42
C GLN A 101 26.04 14.75 -2.45
N ARG A 102 26.37 14.87 -1.16
CA ARG A 102 25.90 13.91 -0.14
C ARG A 102 24.39 14.01 0.05
N ALA A 103 23.88 15.24 0.19
CA ALA A 103 22.44 15.46 0.31
C ALA A 103 21.67 14.98 -0.93
N VAL A 104 22.21 15.19 -2.13
CA VAL A 104 21.62 14.71 -3.39
C VAL A 104 21.56 13.18 -3.41
N GLN A 105 22.66 12.49 -3.11
CA GLN A 105 22.71 11.02 -3.12
C GLN A 105 21.81 10.41 -2.05
N THR A 106 21.77 11.00 -0.86
CA THR A 106 20.86 10.59 0.21
C THR A 106 19.40 10.72 -0.23
N ARG A 107 19.01 11.86 -0.83
CA ARG A 107 17.64 12.07 -1.35
C ARG A 107 17.27 11.05 -2.44
N LEU A 108 18.19 10.75 -3.35
CA LEU A 108 17.96 9.74 -4.38
C LEU A 108 17.77 8.35 -3.78
N LYS A 109 18.54 8.01 -2.75
CA LYS A 109 18.41 6.73 -2.06
C LYS A 109 17.09 6.62 -1.30
N VAL A 110 16.66 7.69 -0.62
CA VAL A 110 15.34 7.77 0.04
C VAL A 110 14.21 7.55 -0.95
N LYS A 111 14.29 8.23 -2.10
CA LYS A 111 13.31 8.07 -3.17
C LYS A 111 13.24 6.64 -3.69
N ALA A 112 14.40 6.01 -3.88
CA ALA A 112 14.47 4.62 -4.30
C ALA A 112 13.86 3.66 -3.28
N ALA A 113 14.14 3.86 -1.99
CA ALA A 113 13.56 3.06 -0.90
C ALA A 113 12.03 3.21 -0.83
N SER A 114 11.51 4.44 -0.99
CA SER A 114 10.07 4.70 -1.04
C SER A 114 9.38 3.96 -2.20
N TYR A 115 9.97 3.99 -3.39
CA TYR A 115 9.44 3.29 -4.55
C TYR A 115 9.46 1.77 -4.37
N LEU A 116 10.54 1.23 -3.78
CA LEU A 116 10.65 -0.20 -3.52
C LEU A 116 9.64 -0.67 -2.47
N TYR A 117 9.45 0.09 -1.39
CA TYR A 117 8.44 -0.23 -0.38
C TYR A 117 7.04 -0.26 -0.99
N GLN A 118 6.71 0.74 -1.81
CA GLN A 118 5.40 0.88 -2.43
C GLN A 118 5.12 -0.23 -3.45
N ASP A 119 6.13 -0.63 -4.24
CA ASP A 119 6.02 -1.77 -5.15
C ASP A 119 5.83 -3.07 -4.37
N THR A 120 6.62 -3.28 -3.30
CA THR A 120 6.51 -4.46 -2.44
C THR A 120 5.17 -4.53 -1.70
N PHE A 121 4.60 -3.39 -1.31
CA PHE A 121 3.28 -3.32 -0.67
C PHE A 121 2.18 -3.96 -1.54
N PHE A 122 2.21 -3.74 -2.86
CA PHE A 122 1.24 -4.35 -3.78
C PHE A 122 1.72 -5.68 -4.35
N ASN A 123 2.94 -5.76 -4.85
CA ASN A 123 3.45 -6.85 -5.68
C ASN A 123 4.45 -7.76 -4.96
N GLY A 124 4.78 -7.51 -3.69
CA GLY A 124 5.74 -8.33 -2.95
C GLY A 124 5.37 -9.80 -2.95
N ASP A 125 6.36 -10.67 -3.13
CA ASP A 125 6.22 -12.12 -3.07
C ASP A 125 7.51 -12.75 -2.53
N VAL A 126 7.41 -13.30 -1.32
CA VAL A 126 8.53 -13.98 -0.62
C VAL A 126 9.05 -15.18 -1.43
N SER A 127 8.21 -15.81 -2.25
CA SER A 127 8.64 -16.93 -3.09
C SER A 127 9.56 -16.49 -4.24
N VAL A 128 9.47 -15.23 -4.67
CA VAL A 128 10.35 -14.62 -5.69
C VAL A 128 11.56 -13.97 -5.03
N ASN A 129 11.36 -13.26 -3.94
CA ASN A 129 12.42 -12.61 -3.18
C ASN A 129 12.25 -12.89 -1.68
N ALA A 130 13.00 -13.86 -1.18
CA ALA A 130 12.96 -14.28 0.22
C ALA A 130 13.35 -13.18 1.25
N LYS A 131 13.92 -12.05 0.78
CA LYS A 131 14.29 -10.89 1.62
C LYS A 131 13.22 -9.81 1.65
N SER A 132 12.08 -10.02 0.98
CA SER A 132 10.94 -9.11 0.98
C SER A 132 9.80 -9.64 1.85
N PHE A 133 8.72 -8.89 1.96
CA PHE A 133 7.46 -9.36 2.56
C PHE A 133 6.39 -9.58 1.47
N ASP A 134 5.38 -10.38 1.79
CA ASP A 134 4.26 -10.62 0.88
C ASP A 134 3.36 -9.38 0.80
N GLY A 135 3.15 -8.88 -0.41
CA GLY A 135 2.27 -7.77 -0.71
C GLY A 135 0.79 -8.16 -0.82
N LEU A 136 -0.07 -7.16 -1.03
CA LEU A 136 -1.51 -7.37 -1.11
C LEU A 136 -1.92 -8.34 -2.22
N LYS A 137 -1.25 -8.33 -3.36
CA LYS A 137 -1.54 -9.24 -4.48
C LYS A 137 -1.44 -10.73 -4.07
N LYS A 138 -0.50 -11.06 -3.21
CA LYS A 138 -0.25 -12.42 -2.71
C LYS A 138 -1.17 -12.78 -1.55
N ARG A 139 -1.42 -11.84 -0.65
CA ARG A 139 -2.18 -12.04 0.58
C ARG A 139 -3.69 -12.13 0.36
N LEU A 140 -4.22 -11.38 -0.60
CA LEU A 140 -5.64 -11.35 -0.89
C LEU A 140 -6.06 -12.60 -1.68
N THR A 141 -6.95 -13.40 -1.08
CA THR A 141 -7.44 -14.65 -1.67
C THR A 141 -8.94 -14.81 -1.43
N GLY A 142 -9.57 -15.72 -2.17
CA GLY A 142 -10.99 -16.05 -1.98
C GLY A 142 -11.92 -14.86 -2.24
N ALA A 143 -12.79 -14.56 -1.29
CA ALA A 143 -13.81 -13.51 -1.42
C ALA A 143 -13.25 -12.08 -1.48
N GLN A 144 -11.98 -11.88 -1.15
CA GLN A 144 -11.31 -10.57 -1.27
C GLN A 144 -10.78 -10.29 -2.67
N VAL A 145 -10.87 -11.25 -3.59
CA VAL A 145 -10.51 -11.08 -4.99
C VAL A 145 -11.78 -11.13 -5.83
N ILE A 146 -12.13 -10.00 -6.42
CA ILE A 146 -13.31 -9.82 -7.24
C ILE A 146 -12.85 -9.74 -8.70
N ASP A 147 -13.53 -10.45 -9.58
CA ASP A 147 -13.29 -10.37 -11.02
C ASP A 147 -14.20 -9.31 -11.65
N ALA A 148 -13.62 -8.32 -12.31
CA ALA A 148 -14.38 -7.32 -13.08
C ALA A 148 -15.19 -7.97 -14.22
N GLY A 149 -14.72 -9.11 -14.72
CA GLY A 149 -15.38 -9.95 -15.70
C GLY A 149 -14.53 -11.18 -16.01
N THR A 150 -15.12 -12.23 -16.56
CA THR A 150 -14.42 -13.48 -16.89
C THR A 150 -13.19 -13.26 -17.79
N ASN A 151 -13.32 -12.34 -18.76
CA ASN A 151 -12.26 -11.98 -19.70
C ASN A 151 -11.76 -10.55 -19.50
N GLY A 152 -11.88 -10.03 -18.27
CA GLY A 152 -11.68 -8.62 -17.98
C GLY A 152 -12.89 -7.76 -18.37
N ALA A 153 -12.99 -6.57 -17.77
CA ALA A 153 -14.04 -5.61 -18.09
C ALA A 153 -13.42 -4.22 -18.35
N PRO A 154 -13.86 -3.54 -19.43
CA PRO A 154 -13.42 -2.18 -19.71
C PRO A 154 -14.03 -1.19 -18.71
N VAL A 155 -13.30 -0.12 -18.42
CA VAL A 155 -13.84 0.97 -17.58
C VAL A 155 -14.88 1.80 -18.34
N LEU A 156 -14.71 1.95 -19.62
CA LEU A 156 -15.54 2.82 -20.45
C LEU A 156 -16.11 2.10 -21.67
N GLY A 157 -15.33 1.23 -22.32
CA GLY A 157 -15.69 0.36 -23.44
C GLY A 157 -16.69 0.96 -24.42
N ASN A 158 -17.83 0.31 -24.58
CA ASN A 158 -18.94 0.74 -25.46
C ASN A 158 -19.81 1.86 -24.86
N GLY A 159 -19.33 2.58 -23.85
CA GLY A 159 -20.00 3.75 -23.31
C GLY A 159 -20.70 3.53 -21.98
N GLY A 160 -21.96 3.96 -21.84
CA GLY A 160 -22.64 4.01 -20.55
C GLY A 160 -22.86 2.66 -19.87
N THR A 161 -23.13 1.61 -20.64
CA THR A 161 -23.40 0.26 -20.08
C THR A 161 -22.16 -0.34 -19.43
N ASP A 162 -21.00 -0.27 -20.11
CA ASP A 162 -19.74 -0.79 -19.56
C ASP A 162 -19.27 0.06 -18.37
N ALA A 163 -19.44 1.39 -18.45
CA ALA A 163 -19.14 2.28 -17.35
C ALA A 163 -20.00 1.99 -16.12
N GLN A 164 -21.28 1.71 -16.29
CA GLN A 164 -22.17 1.32 -15.18
C GLN A 164 -21.71 0.00 -14.56
N ALA A 165 -21.45 -1.02 -15.37
CA ALA A 165 -20.97 -2.32 -14.89
C ALA A 165 -19.64 -2.21 -14.12
N PHE A 166 -18.74 -1.31 -14.56
CA PHE A 166 -17.51 -1.03 -13.82
C PHE A 166 -17.77 -0.35 -12.46
N PHE A 167 -18.72 0.57 -12.40
CA PHE A 167 -19.08 1.22 -11.13
C PHE A 167 -19.77 0.24 -10.18
N ASP A 168 -20.63 -0.65 -10.68
CA ASP A 168 -21.19 -1.75 -9.88
C ASP A 168 -20.08 -2.65 -9.31
N ALA A 169 -19.04 -2.93 -10.10
CA ALA A 169 -17.88 -3.67 -9.63
C ALA A 169 -17.05 -2.89 -8.59
N LEU A 170 -16.95 -1.55 -8.69
CA LEU A 170 -16.32 -0.72 -7.65
C LEU A 170 -17.14 -0.72 -6.36
N ASP A 171 -18.46 -0.69 -6.45
CA ASP A 171 -19.32 -0.79 -5.26
C ASP A 171 -19.18 -2.16 -4.59
N ALA A 172 -19.10 -3.23 -5.38
CA ALA A 172 -18.80 -4.57 -4.85
C ALA A 172 -17.41 -4.63 -4.18
N LEU A 173 -16.41 -3.95 -4.76
CA LEU A 173 -15.07 -3.84 -4.18
C LEU A 173 -15.10 -3.13 -2.82
N VAL A 174 -15.82 -2.02 -2.70
CA VAL A 174 -15.96 -1.28 -1.42
C VAL A 174 -16.75 -2.12 -0.40
N ALA A 175 -17.82 -2.79 -0.84
CA ALA A 175 -18.63 -3.65 0.02
C ALA A 175 -17.84 -4.86 0.57
N ALA A 176 -16.80 -5.33 -0.14
CA ALA A 176 -15.93 -6.41 0.32
C ALA A 176 -15.01 -5.98 1.50
N VAL A 177 -14.89 -4.67 1.77
CA VAL A 177 -14.08 -4.11 2.87
C VAL A 177 -14.99 -3.35 3.84
N PRO A 178 -15.56 -4.02 4.84
CA PRO A 178 -16.50 -3.41 5.77
C PRO A 178 -15.88 -2.25 6.55
N GLY A 179 -16.62 -1.14 6.65
CA GLY A 179 -16.18 0.05 7.37
C GLY A 179 -15.06 0.85 6.68
N LEU A 180 -14.85 0.64 5.39
CA LEU A 180 -13.97 1.49 4.59
C LEU A 180 -14.64 2.84 4.33
N ASP A 181 -13.95 3.92 4.65
CA ASP A 181 -14.35 5.30 4.34
C ASP A 181 -13.16 6.16 3.89
N GLY A 182 -13.42 7.43 3.55
CA GLY A 182 -12.36 8.34 3.07
C GLY A 182 -11.35 8.76 4.13
N SER A 183 -11.66 8.56 5.42
CA SER A 183 -10.78 8.91 6.54
C SER A 183 -9.81 7.78 6.88
N ASN A 184 -10.26 6.53 6.75
CA ASN A 184 -9.51 5.35 7.19
C ASN A 184 -8.92 4.53 6.04
N GLY A 185 -9.15 4.93 4.77
CA GLY A 185 -8.62 4.15 3.68
C GLY A 185 -8.56 4.87 2.34
N ALA A 186 -8.23 4.11 1.30
CA ALA A 186 -8.15 4.60 -0.07
C ALA A 186 -8.37 3.46 -1.08
N ILE A 187 -8.76 3.87 -2.29
CA ILE A 187 -8.75 3.01 -3.47
C ILE A 187 -7.48 3.31 -4.26
N TYR A 188 -6.76 2.28 -4.65
CA TYR A 188 -5.54 2.40 -5.46
C TYR A 188 -5.77 1.85 -6.85
N ALA A 189 -5.49 2.66 -7.86
CA ALA A 189 -5.63 2.31 -9.26
C ALA A 189 -4.53 2.93 -10.11
N ASN A 190 -4.28 2.36 -11.28
CA ASN A 190 -3.36 2.92 -12.26
C ASN A 190 -3.86 4.30 -12.76
N ALA A 191 -2.95 5.23 -13.01
CA ALA A 191 -3.26 6.58 -13.54
C ALA A 191 -4.15 6.56 -14.78
N ALA A 192 -3.94 5.59 -15.69
CA ALA A 192 -4.75 5.43 -16.89
C ALA A 192 -6.20 5.02 -16.55
N VAL A 193 -6.37 4.10 -15.60
CA VAL A 193 -7.69 3.68 -15.10
C VAL A 193 -8.38 4.84 -14.41
N ILE A 194 -7.68 5.62 -13.58
CA ILE A 194 -8.24 6.83 -12.94
C ILE A 194 -8.71 7.85 -13.99
N GLY A 195 -7.95 8.03 -15.07
CA GLY A 195 -8.36 8.88 -16.20
C GLY A 195 -9.65 8.42 -16.86
N LYS A 196 -9.82 7.10 -17.03
CA LYS A 196 -11.05 6.48 -17.56
C LYS A 196 -12.22 6.60 -16.59
N ILE A 197 -12.00 6.42 -15.28
CA ILE A 197 -13.03 6.65 -14.23
C ILE A 197 -13.59 8.06 -14.33
N ARG A 198 -12.71 9.08 -14.45
CA ARG A 198 -13.16 10.47 -14.66
C ARG A 198 -13.99 10.65 -15.93
N SER A 199 -13.62 9.98 -17.01
CA SER A 199 -14.35 10.03 -18.27
C SER A 199 -15.70 9.35 -18.16
N ALA A 200 -15.78 8.20 -17.50
CA ALA A 200 -17.00 7.47 -17.22
C ALA A 200 -17.97 8.30 -16.35
N GLY A 201 -17.48 8.92 -15.29
CA GLY A 201 -18.26 9.80 -14.43
C GLY A 201 -18.88 10.99 -15.20
N ARG A 202 -18.11 11.63 -16.08
CA ARG A 202 -18.65 12.70 -16.94
C ARG A 202 -19.77 12.22 -17.89
N ARG A 203 -19.67 10.99 -18.41
CA ARG A 203 -20.69 10.42 -19.33
C ARG A 203 -21.97 10.03 -18.60
N LEU A 204 -21.87 9.53 -17.38
CA LEU A 204 -23.01 9.13 -16.57
C LEU A 204 -23.62 10.28 -15.75
N GLY A 205 -23.08 11.50 -15.87
CA GLY A 205 -23.58 12.67 -15.13
C GLY A 205 -23.18 12.73 -13.67
N GLY A 206 -22.20 11.94 -13.24
CA GLY A 206 -21.68 11.93 -11.87
C GLY A 206 -20.85 13.18 -11.58
N VAL A 207 -21.44 14.16 -10.91
CA VAL A 207 -20.79 15.44 -10.54
C VAL A 207 -19.87 15.28 -9.31
N ASP A 208 -20.14 14.31 -8.45
CA ASP A 208 -19.46 14.16 -7.13
C ASP A 208 -18.17 13.33 -7.14
N MET A 209 -17.70 12.91 -8.32
CA MET A 209 -16.49 12.08 -8.42
C MET A 209 -15.16 12.85 -8.26
N VAL A 210 -15.20 14.16 -8.18
CA VAL A 210 -13.99 14.98 -8.05
C VAL A 210 -14.20 16.03 -6.97
N ARG A 211 -13.51 15.87 -5.84
CA ARG A 211 -13.50 16.84 -4.77
C ARG A 211 -12.19 17.66 -4.81
N GLU A 212 -12.29 18.94 -4.58
CA GLU A 212 -11.11 19.77 -4.29
C GLU A 212 -10.68 19.56 -2.85
N ASP A 213 -9.43 19.19 -2.66
CA ASP A 213 -8.79 19.15 -1.35
C ASP A 213 -8.54 20.58 -0.85
N LEU A 214 -8.28 20.75 0.45
CA LEU A 214 -7.96 22.03 1.10
C LEU A 214 -6.80 22.78 0.40
N THR A 215 -5.96 22.04 -0.33
CA THR A 215 -4.83 22.55 -1.12
C THR A 215 -5.20 22.96 -2.55
N GLY A 216 -6.47 22.85 -2.96
CA GLY A 216 -6.92 23.09 -4.33
C GLY A 216 -6.59 21.96 -5.32
N LYS A 217 -6.07 20.83 -4.84
CA LYS A 217 -5.78 19.65 -5.66
C LYS A 217 -7.07 18.85 -5.90
N ARG A 218 -7.39 18.59 -7.16
CA ARG A 218 -8.53 17.74 -7.52
C ARG A 218 -8.18 16.28 -7.38
N VAL A 219 -8.82 15.59 -6.44
CA VAL A 219 -8.70 14.15 -6.23
C VAL A 219 -9.98 13.47 -6.67
N VAL A 220 -9.86 12.37 -7.41
CA VAL A 220 -11.01 11.53 -7.74
C VAL A 220 -11.44 10.80 -6.47
N GLN A 221 -12.72 10.79 -6.19
CA GLN A 221 -13.31 10.07 -5.07
C GLN A 221 -14.44 9.18 -5.57
N TRP A 222 -14.60 8.03 -4.91
CA TRP A 222 -15.73 7.13 -5.06
C TRP A 222 -16.38 6.93 -3.68
N ASN A 223 -17.64 7.28 -3.53
CA ASN A 223 -18.36 7.26 -2.24
C ASN A 223 -17.59 7.98 -1.09
N GLY A 224 -16.93 9.10 -1.41
CA GLY A 224 -16.09 9.83 -0.45
C GLY A 224 -14.70 9.22 -0.22
N ILE A 225 -14.39 8.05 -0.79
CA ILE A 225 -13.10 7.39 -0.67
C ILE A 225 -12.18 7.89 -1.79
N PRO A 226 -10.97 8.38 -1.48
CA PRO A 226 -10.04 8.88 -2.50
C PRO A 226 -9.50 7.74 -3.37
N VAL A 227 -9.42 7.99 -4.67
CA VAL A 227 -8.78 7.09 -5.64
C VAL A 227 -7.40 7.63 -5.98
N LEU A 228 -6.37 6.87 -5.61
CA LEU A 228 -4.97 7.27 -5.67
C LEU A 228 -4.19 6.39 -6.65
N ASP A 229 -3.19 6.98 -7.28
CA ASP A 229 -2.22 6.25 -8.11
C ASP A 229 -0.95 5.98 -7.27
N PRO A 230 -0.55 4.72 -7.08
CA PRO A 230 0.71 4.42 -6.40
C PRO A 230 1.95 4.81 -7.21
N GLY A 231 1.81 5.17 -8.49
CA GLY A 231 2.92 5.64 -9.31
C GLY A 231 3.76 4.53 -9.91
N ALA A 232 5.07 4.80 -10.06
CA ALA A 232 6.02 3.92 -10.72
C ALA A 232 7.00 3.26 -9.73
N ASN A 233 7.51 2.09 -10.11
CA ASN A 233 8.56 1.39 -9.39
C ASN A 233 9.96 1.93 -9.77
N LEU A 234 11.03 1.32 -9.23
CA LEU A 234 12.42 1.71 -9.50
C LEU A 234 12.81 1.65 -10.97
N ALA A 235 12.19 0.77 -11.75
CA ALA A 235 12.44 0.63 -13.19
C ALA A 235 11.63 1.64 -14.04
N GLY A 236 10.80 2.49 -13.41
CA GLY A 236 9.92 3.43 -14.10
C GLY A 236 8.63 2.81 -14.65
N ALA A 237 8.37 1.53 -14.38
CA ALA A 237 7.12 0.88 -14.74
C ALA A 237 6.05 1.17 -13.68
N ASN A 238 4.79 1.26 -14.08
CA ASN A 238 3.69 1.44 -13.15
C ASN A 238 3.60 0.27 -12.17
N ILE A 239 3.47 0.55 -10.88
CA ILE A 239 3.31 -0.45 -9.81
C ILE A 239 2.06 -1.30 -10.07
N LEU A 240 0.93 -0.65 -10.38
CA LEU A 240 -0.26 -1.33 -10.86
C LEU A 240 -0.22 -1.38 -12.40
N ALA A 241 0.56 -2.32 -12.92
CA ALA A 241 0.81 -2.42 -14.36
C ALA A 241 -0.43 -2.89 -15.11
N GLN A 242 -0.53 -2.48 -16.40
CA GLN A 242 -1.56 -2.92 -17.34
C GLN A 242 -1.09 -4.18 -18.10
N THR A 243 -0.58 -5.17 -17.37
CA THR A 243 0.06 -6.38 -17.91
C THR A 243 -0.51 -7.68 -17.35
N GLU A 244 -1.55 -7.59 -16.53
CA GLU A 244 -2.18 -8.78 -15.95
C GLU A 244 -3.00 -9.52 -16.98
N THR A 245 -3.09 -10.85 -16.81
CA THR A 245 -3.91 -11.72 -17.63
C THR A 245 -5.21 -12.05 -16.91
N GLN A 246 -6.35 -11.84 -17.58
CA GLN A 246 -7.65 -12.24 -17.08
C GLN A 246 -8.45 -12.91 -18.23
N GLY A 247 -8.64 -14.23 -18.12
CA GLY A 247 -9.28 -15.00 -19.17
C GLY A 247 -8.57 -14.85 -20.52
N THR A 248 -9.28 -14.38 -21.54
CA THR A 248 -8.72 -14.11 -22.88
C THR A 248 -8.03 -12.76 -23.01
N ALA A 249 -8.18 -11.85 -22.02
CA ALA A 249 -7.47 -10.57 -21.97
C ALA A 249 -6.05 -10.81 -21.44
N SER A 250 -5.14 -11.14 -22.34
CA SER A 250 -3.75 -11.43 -22.01
C SER A 250 -2.90 -10.16 -22.04
N GLY A 251 -2.24 -9.87 -20.90
CA GLY A 251 -1.27 -8.78 -20.79
C GLY A 251 -1.85 -7.36 -20.94
N THR A 252 -3.15 -7.17 -20.73
CA THR A 252 -3.84 -5.87 -20.91
C THR A 252 -4.68 -5.42 -19.73
N ALA A 253 -4.87 -6.30 -18.74
CA ALA A 253 -5.63 -5.99 -17.54
C ALA A 253 -4.75 -5.39 -16.44
N SER A 254 -5.38 -4.65 -15.54
CA SER A 254 -4.82 -4.13 -14.30
C SER A 254 -5.70 -4.49 -13.13
N SER A 255 -5.22 -4.24 -11.92
CA SER A 255 -6.00 -4.41 -10.69
C SER A 255 -6.27 -3.07 -10.01
N VAL A 256 -7.41 -3.00 -9.33
CA VAL A 256 -7.78 -1.92 -8.43
C VAL A 256 -7.86 -2.50 -7.02
N TYR A 257 -7.30 -1.81 -6.04
CA TYR A 257 -7.29 -2.24 -4.64
C TYR A 257 -8.08 -1.26 -3.78
N ALA A 258 -8.98 -1.76 -2.96
CA ALA A 258 -9.56 -1.02 -1.85
C ALA A 258 -8.85 -1.45 -0.56
N VAL A 259 -8.33 -0.50 0.19
CA VAL A 259 -7.52 -0.76 1.38
C VAL A 259 -8.04 0.07 2.52
N LYS A 260 -8.41 -0.59 3.61
CA LYS A 260 -8.73 0.03 4.90
C LYS A 260 -7.48 -0.05 5.77
N PHE A 261 -7.01 1.09 6.23
CA PHE A 261 -5.90 1.16 7.17
C PHE A 261 -6.41 1.07 8.60
N GLY A 262 -5.65 0.40 9.47
CA GLY A 262 -5.91 0.28 10.89
C GLY A 262 -4.66 0.59 11.69
N GLN A 263 -4.83 1.01 12.94
CA GLN A 263 -3.71 1.35 13.81
C GLN A 263 -3.13 0.11 14.49
N ASP A 264 -3.99 -0.85 14.78
CA ASP A 264 -3.63 -2.09 15.46
C ASP A 264 -4.55 -3.27 15.00
N GLU A 265 -4.38 -4.40 15.67
CA GLU A 265 -5.13 -5.63 15.41
C GLU A 265 -6.64 -5.45 15.60
N THR A 266 -7.07 -4.58 16.52
CA THR A 266 -8.50 -4.39 16.87
C THR A 266 -9.28 -3.65 15.80
N ASP A 267 -8.61 -2.79 15.03
CA ASP A 267 -9.23 -2.02 13.93
C ASP A 267 -9.54 -2.90 12.70
N GLY A 268 -8.94 -4.09 12.64
CA GLY A 268 -9.12 -5.02 11.52
C GLY A 268 -8.77 -4.39 10.18
N GLY A 269 -7.67 -3.65 10.12
CA GLY A 269 -7.16 -2.92 8.96
C GLY A 269 -5.81 -3.44 8.47
N VAL A 270 -5.29 -2.77 7.44
CA VAL A 270 -3.91 -2.95 6.96
C VAL A 270 -3.01 -2.01 7.74
N THR A 271 -1.97 -2.55 8.37
CA THR A 271 -1.05 -1.83 9.24
C THR A 271 0.39 -2.11 8.81
N GLY A 272 1.23 -1.10 8.76
CA GLY A 272 2.66 -1.28 8.60
C GLY A 272 3.28 -1.69 9.94
N LEU A 273 4.15 -2.70 9.90
CA LEU A 273 4.92 -3.12 11.07
C LEU A 273 6.31 -2.52 10.99
N THR A 274 6.82 -2.03 12.11
CA THR A 274 8.17 -1.45 12.18
C THR A 274 8.81 -1.70 13.54
N ASN A 275 10.14 -1.58 13.57
CA ASN A 275 10.90 -1.49 14.82
C ASN A 275 11.87 -0.30 14.72
N GLY A 276 11.51 0.81 15.36
CA GLY A 276 12.31 2.04 15.36
C GLY A 276 12.12 2.98 14.16
N GLY A 277 11.28 2.62 13.16
CA GLY A 277 11.02 3.47 12.01
C GLY A 277 12.18 3.56 11.01
N VAL A 278 12.28 4.67 10.27
CA VAL A 278 13.39 4.93 9.34
C VAL A 278 14.59 5.48 10.10
N MET A 279 15.71 4.77 10.02
CA MET A 279 16.99 5.15 10.62
C MET A 279 17.91 5.71 9.56
N VAL A 280 18.64 6.75 9.91
CA VAL A 280 19.64 7.40 9.04
C VAL A 280 20.91 7.61 9.82
N ASP A 281 21.95 6.88 9.44
CA ASP A 281 23.25 6.93 10.10
C ASP A 281 24.29 7.52 9.16
N ASP A 282 24.95 8.60 9.61
CA ASP A 282 26.14 9.11 8.96
C ASP A 282 27.38 8.39 9.51
N LEU A 283 27.89 7.43 8.75
CA LEU A 283 29.08 6.65 9.13
C LEU A 283 30.39 7.41 8.91
N GLY A 284 30.31 8.63 8.40
CA GLY A 284 31.50 9.42 8.09
C GLY A 284 32.36 8.82 6.96
N MET A 285 33.67 9.02 7.03
CA MET A 285 34.61 8.48 6.05
C MET A 285 34.96 7.03 6.41
N LEU A 286 34.82 6.13 5.43
CA LEU A 286 35.16 4.72 5.61
C LEU A 286 36.67 4.53 5.71
N GLN A 287 37.10 3.57 6.54
CA GLN A 287 38.52 3.23 6.68
C GLN A 287 39.08 2.47 5.46
N SER A 288 38.20 1.74 4.74
CA SER A 288 38.57 0.91 3.61
C SER A 288 38.68 1.67 2.28
N GLN A 289 38.00 2.83 2.18
CA GLN A 289 37.90 3.63 0.96
C GLN A 289 37.71 5.12 1.31
N PRO A 290 38.23 6.06 0.50
CA PRO A 290 38.10 7.49 0.74
C PRO A 290 36.71 8.02 0.36
N VAL A 291 35.65 7.40 0.89
CA VAL A 291 34.25 7.75 0.64
C VAL A 291 33.53 8.08 1.93
N TYR A 292 32.65 9.06 1.88
CA TYR A 292 31.69 9.35 2.94
C TYR A 292 30.44 8.52 2.72
N ARG A 293 29.99 7.77 3.72
CA ARG A 293 28.84 6.89 3.66
C ARG A 293 27.72 7.39 4.55
N THR A 294 26.52 7.49 3.98
CA THR A 294 25.28 7.66 4.72
C THR A 294 24.43 6.39 4.50
N ARG A 295 24.04 5.75 5.59
CA ARG A 295 23.20 4.54 5.60
C ARG A 295 21.79 4.90 5.93
N ILE A 296 20.83 4.34 5.17
CA ILE A 296 19.41 4.46 5.43
C ILE A 296 18.89 3.05 5.63
N GLU A 297 18.27 2.79 6.76
CA GLU A 297 17.64 1.50 7.07
C GLU A 297 16.21 1.70 7.56
N PHE A 298 15.33 0.82 7.13
CA PHE A 298 13.94 0.77 7.55
C PHE A 298 13.56 -0.69 7.80
N TYR A 299 13.30 -1.02 9.04
CA TYR A 299 12.78 -2.33 9.40
C TYR A 299 11.28 -2.31 9.24
N CYS A 300 10.78 -3.00 8.23
CA CYS A 300 9.39 -2.91 7.82
C CYS A 300 8.77 -4.29 7.61
N GLY A 301 7.47 -4.33 7.77
CA GLY A 301 6.61 -5.47 7.49
C GLY A 301 5.20 -5.00 7.18
N LEU A 302 4.33 -5.92 6.83
CA LEU A 302 2.93 -5.65 6.52
C LEU A 302 2.04 -6.60 7.30
N GLY A 303 1.16 -6.06 8.14
CA GLY A 303 0.09 -6.78 8.80
C GLY A 303 -1.24 -6.54 8.10
N VAL A 304 -2.00 -7.60 7.84
CA VAL A 304 -3.36 -7.53 7.31
C VAL A 304 -4.29 -8.17 8.31
N PHE A 305 -4.88 -7.35 9.17
CA PHE A 305 -5.69 -7.81 10.27
C PHE A 305 -7.17 -7.97 9.87
N GLY A 306 -7.85 -8.97 10.44
CA GLY A 306 -9.30 -9.13 10.28
C GLY A 306 -9.77 -9.75 8.95
N GLY A 307 -8.88 -10.21 8.07
CA GLY A 307 -9.23 -10.96 6.84
C GLY A 307 -10.04 -10.20 5.77
N LYS A 308 -10.62 -9.03 6.11
CA LYS A 308 -11.41 -8.15 5.22
C LYS A 308 -10.88 -6.72 5.21
N ALA A 309 -9.62 -6.54 5.53
CA ALA A 309 -8.97 -5.24 5.59
C ALA A 309 -8.70 -4.63 4.20
N ALA A 310 -8.60 -5.46 3.18
CA ALA A 310 -8.40 -5.04 1.80
C ALA A 310 -9.10 -5.98 0.82
N ALA A 311 -9.40 -5.48 -0.37
CA ALA A 311 -9.94 -6.26 -1.47
C ALA A 311 -9.31 -5.83 -2.79
N ARG A 312 -9.31 -6.74 -3.76
CA ARG A 312 -8.74 -6.56 -5.09
C ARG A 312 -9.78 -6.80 -6.16
N LEU A 313 -9.99 -5.83 -7.02
CA LEU A 313 -10.73 -5.97 -8.27
C LEU A 313 -9.71 -6.21 -9.39
N ARG A 314 -9.67 -7.41 -9.94
CA ARG A 314 -8.77 -7.77 -11.04
C ARG A 314 -9.47 -7.79 -12.40
N GLY A 315 -8.70 -7.72 -13.46
CA GLY A 315 -9.26 -7.79 -14.81
C GLY A 315 -9.80 -6.46 -15.34
N VAL A 316 -9.34 -5.33 -14.81
CA VAL A 316 -9.74 -3.99 -15.25
C VAL A 316 -8.97 -3.61 -16.51
N LEU A 317 -9.68 -3.41 -17.63
CA LEU A 317 -9.11 -3.03 -18.91
C LEU A 317 -9.11 -1.51 -19.07
N ASN A 318 -8.01 -0.98 -19.63
CA ASN A 318 -7.90 0.45 -19.95
C ASN A 318 -8.50 0.74 -21.34
N SER A 319 -9.76 0.45 -21.53
CA SER A 319 -10.51 0.69 -22.77
C SER A 319 -11.82 1.39 -22.51
#